data_f450d3c8b1344b98ab56e33a2bf8aad8
#
_entry.id   f450d3c8b1344b98ab56e33a2bf8aad8
#
_cell.length_a   1.000
_cell.length_b   1.000
_cell.length_c   1.000
_cell.angle_alpha   90.00
_cell.angle_beta   90.00
_cell.angle_gamma   90.00
#
_symmetry.space_group_name_H-M   'P 1'
#
loop_
_entity.id
_entity.type
_entity.pdbx_description
1 polymer ?
#
loop_
_entity_poly.entity_id
_entity_poly.type
_entity_poly.pdbx_seq_one_letter_code
_entity_poly.pdbx_strand_id
1 'polypeptide(L)'
;LMKRDDVFYYVRHVPKDLIDHYSVQRLCFSLKTKCESLANRSSRSITQRLDDCWYGVRFTKLDVPIRNSISSNQIDTQVSIKVLDALELYLRLKGRDRDKVFHRTARRNIKYVIKAIGNKNIKDISSSDGAKFRDWLIHKGMAINTVKRVFSSVRSIINIAISEEGIDRRFYRMLVLSV
;
A
#
# COMPACT_ATOMS: atom_id res chain seq x y z
N LEU A 1 10.15 20.52 19.00
CA LEU A 1 9.36 21.46 18.22
C LEU A 1 10.07 22.80 18.15
N MET A 2 9.96 23.47 17.02
CA MET A 2 10.44 24.85 16.81
C MET A 2 9.30 25.64 16.20
N LYS A 3 9.09 26.89 16.64
CA LYS A 3 8.10 27.80 16.06
C LYS A 3 8.82 28.83 15.18
N ARG A 4 8.38 28.97 13.93
CA ARG A 4 8.88 29.97 12.99
C ARG A 4 7.70 30.52 12.18
N ASP A 5 7.56 31.86 12.10
CA ASP A 5 6.48 32.56 11.38
C ASP A 5 5.09 32.00 11.77
N ASP A 6 4.85 31.86 13.09
CA ASP A 6 3.65 31.25 13.69
C ASP A 6 3.34 29.79 13.31
N VAL A 7 4.19 29.12 12.56
CA VAL A 7 4.02 27.71 12.20
C VAL A 7 4.97 26.84 13.00
N PHE A 8 4.49 25.72 13.48
CA PHE A 8 5.30 24.73 14.19
C PHE A 8 6.05 23.82 13.20
N TYR A 9 7.33 23.57 13.55
CA TYR A 9 8.23 22.67 12.84
C TYR A 9 8.65 21.52 13.73
N TYR A 10 8.66 20.33 13.16
CA TYR A 10 9.30 19.17 13.78
C TYR A 10 10.80 19.23 13.51
N VAL A 11 11.61 19.09 14.55
CA VAL A 11 13.07 19.10 14.46
C VAL A 11 13.61 17.96 15.30
N ARG A 12 14.44 17.11 14.70
CA ARG A 12 15.09 15.99 15.37
C ARG A 12 16.44 15.67 14.73
N HIS A 13 17.45 15.42 15.56
CA HIS A 13 18.74 14.94 15.07
C HIS A 13 18.67 13.47 14.69
N VAL A 14 19.34 13.12 13.60
CA VAL A 14 19.56 11.73 13.21
C VAL A 14 20.61 11.14 14.17
N PRO A 15 20.37 9.93 14.73
CA PRO A 15 21.37 9.26 15.56
C PRO A 15 22.69 9.05 14.79
N LYS A 16 23.81 9.18 15.51
CA LYS A 16 25.16 9.11 14.90
C LYS A 16 25.42 7.79 14.15
N ASP A 17 24.87 6.70 14.67
CA ASP A 17 24.98 5.36 14.09
C ASP A 17 24.16 5.15 12.82
N LEU A 18 23.28 6.09 12.48
CA LEU A 18 22.40 6.05 11.31
C LEU A 18 22.67 7.20 10.31
N ILE A 19 23.65 8.06 10.58
CA ILE A 19 23.96 9.19 9.69
C ILE A 19 24.25 8.76 8.26
N ASP A 20 24.90 7.62 8.06
CA ASP A 20 25.24 7.07 6.74
C ASP A 20 24.01 6.76 5.87
N HIS A 21 22.84 6.59 6.49
CA HIS A 21 21.57 6.35 5.79
C HIS A 21 20.79 7.63 5.46
N TYR A 22 21.27 8.79 5.91
CA TYR A 22 20.62 10.07 5.73
C TYR A 22 21.55 11.10 5.10
N SER A 23 21.05 11.87 4.15
CA SER A 23 21.79 12.98 3.55
C SER A 23 21.91 14.20 4.48
N VAL A 24 21.25 14.19 5.63
CA VAL A 24 21.17 15.30 6.56
C VAL A 24 21.33 14.83 8.01
N GLN A 25 22.04 15.62 8.81
CA GLN A 25 22.25 15.33 10.23
C GLN A 25 21.03 15.68 11.10
N ARG A 26 20.12 16.49 10.58
CA ARG A 26 18.93 16.97 11.30
C ARG A 26 17.71 16.98 10.40
N LEU A 27 16.68 16.29 10.81
CA LEU A 27 15.38 16.33 10.17
C LEU A 27 14.62 17.57 10.62
N CYS A 28 14.15 18.36 9.65
CA CYS A 28 13.36 19.57 9.92
C CYS A 28 12.26 19.68 8.85
N PHE A 29 11.00 19.66 9.27
CA PHE A 29 9.87 19.86 8.34
C PHE A 29 8.67 20.50 9.05
N SER A 30 7.90 21.26 8.29
CA SER A 30 6.74 21.99 8.79
C SER A 30 5.60 21.02 9.14
N LEU A 31 4.97 21.25 10.30
CA LEU A 31 3.76 20.55 10.73
C LEU A 31 2.48 21.21 10.16
N LYS A 32 2.65 22.31 9.42
CA LYS A 32 1.55 23.06 8.78
C LYS A 32 0.42 23.45 9.74
N THR A 33 0.75 23.71 11.00
CA THR A 33 -0.21 24.11 12.02
C THR A 33 0.35 25.23 12.88
N LYS A 34 -0.54 26.12 13.31
CA LYS A 34 -0.28 27.18 14.29
C LYS A 34 -0.75 26.78 15.70
N CYS A 35 -1.48 25.68 15.82
CA CYS A 35 -2.00 25.19 17.09
C CYS A 35 -0.98 24.30 17.79
N GLU A 36 -0.57 24.67 19.01
CA GLU A 36 0.45 23.97 19.78
C GLU A 36 0.01 22.55 20.16
N SER A 37 -1.24 22.36 20.55
CA SER A 37 -1.75 21.04 20.94
C SER A 37 -1.73 20.04 19.77
N LEU A 38 -2.11 20.49 18.57
CA LEU A 38 -2.01 19.71 17.33
C LEU A 38 -0.54 19.44 16.96
N ALA A 39 0.34 20.43 17.10
CA ALA A 39 1.76 20.27 16.82
C ALA A 39 2.38 19.23 17.76
N ASN A 40 2.06 19.26 19.04
CA ASN A 40 2.54 18.30 20.04
C ASN A 40 2.04 16.89 19.75
N ARG A 41 0.77 16.73 19.38
CA ARG A 41 0.20 15.42 19.01
C ARG A 41 0.87 14.84 17.77
N SER A 42 1.02 15.66 16.74
CA SER A 42 1.68 15.27 15.48
C SER A 42 3.15 14.93 15.71
N SER A 43 3.86 15.72 16.52
CA SER A 43 5.25 15.50 16.88
C SER A 43 5.45 14.14 17.56
N ARG A 44 4.60 13.76 18.51
CA ARG A 44 4.68 12.46 19.20
C ARG A 44 4.51 11.31 18.21
N SER A 45 3.51 11.38 17.31
CA SER A 45 3.28 10.35 16.31
C SER A 45 4.45 10.20 15.34
N ILE A 46 5.03 11.33 14.90
CA ILE A 46 6.20 11.33 14.01
C ILE A 46 7.42 10.76 14.72
N THR A 47 7.64 11.13 15.99
CA THR A 47 8.72 10.61 16.81
C THR A 47 8.66 9.10 16.91
N GLN A 48 7.51 8.55 17.26
CA GLN A 48 7.33 7.10 17.36
C GLN A 48 7.63 6.39 16.04
N ARG A 49 7.11 6.88 14.93
CA ARG A 49 7.39 6.30 13.60
C ARG A 49 8.87 6.36 13.20
N LEU A 50 9.57 7.43 13.58
CA LEU A 50 11.01 7.52 13.35
C LEU A 50 11.77 6.55 14.23
N ASP A 51 11.38 6.39 15.49
CA ASP A 51 12.00 5.42 16.39
C ASP A 51 11.83 3.99 15.86
N ASP A 52 10.61 3.61 15.46
CA ASP A 52 10.32 2.31 14.87
C ASP A 52 11.16 2.06 13.60
N CYS A 53 11.28 3.08 12.73
CA CYS A 53 12.11 3.02 11.55
C CYS A 53 13.60 2.84 11.90
N TRP A 54 14.12 3.62 12.85
CA TRP A 54 15.52 3.55 13.28
C TRP A 54 15.84 2.23 13.96
N TYR A 55 14.92 1.69 14.76
CA TYR A 55 15.05 0.33 15.29
C TYR A 55 15.14 -0.70 14.16
N GLY A 56 14.26 -0.63 13.19
CA GLY A 56 14.29 -1.54 12.04
C GLY A 56 15.63 -1.52 11.31
N VAL A 57 16.20 -0.32 11.05
CA VAL A 57 17.52 -0.19 10.39
C VAL A 57 18.65 -0.75 11.26
N ARG A 58 18.60 -0.60 12.57
CA ARG A 58 19.59 -1.17 13.49
C ARG A 58 19.53 -2.70 13.52
N PHE A 59 18.32 -3.27 13.52
CA PHE A 59 18.15 -4.72 13.52
C PHE A 59 18.63 -5.37 12.23
N THR A 60 18.54 -4.70 11.07
CA THR A 60 19.11 -5.21 9.83
C THR A 60 20.65 -5.25 9.83
N LYS A 61 21.31 -4.43 10.66
CA LYS A 61 22.76 -4.44 10.84
C LYS A 61 23.25 -5.45 11.90
N LEU A 62 22.38 -5.89 12.78
CA LEU A 62 22.68 -6.94 13.75
C LEU A 62 22.53 -8.28 13.06
N ASP A 63 23.65 -8.87 12.69
CA ASP A 63 23.76 -10.28 12.31
C ASP A 63 23.53 -11.13 13.60
N VAL A 64 22.31 -11.05 14.13
CA VAL A 64 21.90 -11.91 15.23
C VAL A 64 21.68 -13.28 14.60
N PRO A 65 22.49 -14.30 14.92
CA PRO A 65 22.14 -15.65 14.59
C PRO A 65 20.91 -16.01 15.42
N ILE A 66 19.73 -15.71 14.88
CA ILE A 66 18.48 -16.21 15.45
C ILE A 66 18.47 -17.71 15.20
N ARG A 67 19.19 -18.43 16.04
CA ARG A 67 19.02 -19.85 16.20
C ARG A 67 17.60 -20.10 16.67
N ASN A 68 16.74 -20.48 15.72
CA ASN A 68 15.61 -21.38 15.85
C ASN A 68 15.00 -21.54 17.26
N SER A 69 14.32 -20.52 17.78
CA SER A 69 13.45 -20.68 18.94
C SER A 69 12.10 -19.98 18.81
N ILE A 70 11.87 -19.33 17.68
CA ILE A 70 10.52 -19.03 17.25
C ILE A 70 10.39 -19.68 15.90
N SER A 71 9.62 -20.78 15.86
CA SER A 71 9.12 -21.34 14.62
C SER A 71 8.19 -20.31 13.96
N SER A 72 8.73 -19.17 13.56
CA SER A 72 8.25 -18.52 12.36
C SER A 72 8.82 -19.41 11.25
N ASN A 73 8.04 -20.39 10.81
CA ASN A 73 8.07 -20.82 9.44
C ASN A 73 7.93 -19.55 8.58
N GLN A 74 9.01 -18.78 8.44
CA GLN A 74 9.32 -18.14 7.20
C GLN A 74 9.82 -19.24 6.27
N ILE A 75 8.91 -20.17 5.96
CA ILE A 75 8.72 -20.55 4.61
C ILE A 75 8.69 -19.21 3.89
N ASP A 76 9.61 -19.01 2.99
CA ASP A 76 9.54 -18.06 1.88
C ASP A 76 8.38 -18.51 0.97
N THR A 77 7.20 -18.68 1.54
CA THR A 77 5.94 -18.50 0.90
C THR A 77 5.87 -16.98 0.72
N GLN A 78 6.55 -16.49 -0.32
CA GLN A 78 6.00 -15.40 -1.06
C GLN A 78 4.54 -15.79 -1.28
N VAL A 79 3.65 -15.30 -0.42
CA VAL A 79 2.21 -15.47 -0.62
C VAL A 79 1.92 -14.72 -1.90
N SER A 80 2.01 -15.49 -2.98
CA SER A 80 1.84 -15.05 -4.35
C SER A 80 0.34 -15.03 -4.61
N ILE A 81 -0.35 -14.04 -4.05
CA ILE A 81 -1.77 -13.85 -4.31
C ILE A 81 -1.96 -13.38 -5.73
N LYS A 82 -2.58 -14.21 -6.54
CA LYS A 82 -3.00 -13.88 -7.89
C LYS A 82 -4.32 -13.09 -7.87
N VAL A 83 -4.63 -12.45 -8.98
CA VAL A 83 -5.87 -11.66 -9.16
C VAL A 83 -7.13 -12.49 -8.86
N LEU A 84 -7.11 -13.79 -9.18
CA LEU A 84 -8.25 -14.68 -8.93
C LEU A 84 -8.43 -14.96 -7.44
N ASP A 85 -7.34 -15.18 -6.70
CA ASP A 85 -7.36 -15.45 -5.26
C ASP A 85 -7.85 -14.21 -4.49
N ALA A 86 -7.47 -13.02 -4.97
CA ALA A 86 -7.98 -11.76 -4.45
C ALA A 86 -9.50 -11.60 -4.62
N LEU A 87 -10.05 -12.09 -5.72
CA LEU A 87 -11.49 -12.11 -5.91
C LEU A 87 -12.19 -13.04 -4.90
N GLU A 88 -11.64 -14.22 -4.67
CA GLU A 88 -12.21 -15.17 -3.71
C GLU A 88 -12.18 -14.62 -2.29
N LEU A 89 -11.05 -14.01 -1.90
CA LEU A 89 -10.90 -13.32 -0.63
C LEU A 89 -11.92 -12.18 -0.48
N TYR A 90 -12.07 -11.35 -1.51
CA TYR A 90 -13.05 -10.26 -1.53
C TYR A 90 -14.49 -10.76 -1.36
N LEU A 91 -14.86 -11.82 -2.09
CA LEU A 91 -16.22 -12.40 -2.01
C LEU A 91 -16.46 -13.05 -0.66
N ARG A 92 -15.46 -13.65 -0.03
CA ARG A 92 -15.54 -14.21 1.31
C ARG A 92 -15.77 -13.14 2.37
N LEU A 93 -15.04 -12.00 2.28
CA LEU A 93 -15.08 -10.96 3.31
C LEU A 93 -16.25 -9.97 3.11
N LYS A 94 -16.56 -9.61 1.88
CA LYS A 94 -17.57 -8.59 1.57
C LYS A 94 -18.81 -9.11 0.87
N GLY A 95 -18.81 -10.36 0.43
CA GLY A 95 -19.92 -10.96 -0.31
C GLY A 95 -20.94 -11.68 0.55
N ARG A 96 -20.67 -11.90 1.86
CA ARG A 96 -21.47 -12.79 2.72
C ARG A 96 -22.96 -12.41 2.75
N ASP A 97 -23.26 -11.11 2.84
CA ASP A 97 -24.63 -10.60 2.92
C ASP A 97 -25.03 -9.81 1.66
N ARG A 98 -24.38 -10.08 0.53
CA ARG A 98 -24.62 -9.38 -0.73
C ARG A 98 -25.41 -10.24 -1.72
N ASP A 99 -26.14 -9.55 -2.61
CA ASP A 99 -26.98 -10.17 -3.63
C ASP A 99 -26.16 -10.87 -4.74
N LYS A 100 -26.85 -11.69 -5.52
CA LYS A 100 -26.26 -12.41 -6.66
C LYS A 100 -25.67 -11.47 -7.73
N VAL A 101 -26.20 -10.23 -7.83
CA VAL A 101 -25.72 -9.23 -8.80
C VAL A 101 -24.35 -8.73 -8.40
N PHE A 102 -24.09 -8.50 -7.12
CA PHE A 102 -22.78 -8.15 -6.59
C PHE A 102 -21.72 -9.20 -6.94
N HIS A 103 -21.98 -10.46 -6.64
CA HIS A 103 -21.08 -11.58 -6.95
C HIS A 103 -20.79 -11.69 -8.45
N ARG A 104 -21.84 -11.62 -9.28
CA ARG A 104 -21.71 -11.69 -10.72
C ARG A 104 -20.88 -10.53 -11.28
N THR A 105 -21.09 -9.33 -10.76
CA THR A 105 -20.37 -8.13 -11.19
C THR A 105 -18.89 -8.19 -10.82
N ALA A 106 -18.55 -8.60 -9.60
CA ALA A 106 -17.17 -8.77 -9.18
C ALA A 106 -16.43 -9.80 -10.05
N ARG A 107 -17.02 -10.98 -10.23
CA ARG A 107 -16.47 -12.04 -11.10
C ARG A 107 -16.29 -11.58 -12.54
N ARG A 108 -17.26 -10.88 -13.10
CA ARG A 108 -17.17 -10.34 -14.47
C ARG A 108 -16.02 -9.34 -14.60
N ASN A 109 -15.87 -8.42 -13.65
CA ASN A 109 -14.84 -7.39 -13.70
C ASN A 109 -13.43 -7.99 -13.58
N ILE A 110 -13.24 -8.99 -12.71
CA ILE A 110 -11.96 -9.71 -12.62
C ILE A 110 -11.70 -10.56 -13.88
N LYS A 111 -12.73 -11.16 -14.47
CA LYS A 111 -12.58 -11.86 -15.77
C LYS A 111 -12.09 -10.91 -16.88
N TYR A 112 -12.46 -9.63 -16.85
CA TYR A 112 -11.93 -8.63 -17.78
C TYR A 112 -10.45 -8.37 -17.52
N VAL A 113 -10.02 -8.23 -16.25
CA VAL A 113 -8.62 -8.08 -15.88
C VAL A 113 -7.80 -9.26 -16.41
N ILE A 114 -8.24 -10.50 -16.13
CA ILE A 114 -7.53 -11.71 -16.55
C ILE A 114 -7.42 -11.79 -18.07
N LYS A 115 -8.45 -11.38 -18.82
CA LYS A 115 -8.41 -11.36 -20.28
C LYS A 115 -7.46 -10.30 -20.84
N ALA A 116 -7.29 -9.17 -20.16
CA ALA A 116 -6.45 -8.06 -20.62
C ALA A 116 -4.97 -8.23 -20.26
N ILE A 117 -4.67 -8.68 -19.05
CA ILE A 117 -3.30 -8.72 -18.51
C ILE A 117 -2.87 -10.09 -17.96
N GLY A 118 -3.77 -11.09 -17.97
CA GLY A 118 -3.51 -12.42 -17.40
C GLY A 118 -3.79 -12.50 -15.89
N ASN A 119 -3.75 -13.72 -15.36
CA ASN A 119 -3.87 -13.97 -13.92
C ASN A 119 -2.51 -13.79 -13.23
N LYS A 120 -2.06 -12.54 -13.15
CA LYS A 120 -0.79 -12.15 -12.52
C LYS A 120 -0.88 -12.16 -11.00
N ASN A 121 0.27 -12.23 -10.36
CA ASN A 121 0.40 -11.92 -8.96
C ASN A 121 0.14 -10.41 -8.74
N ILE A 122 -0.55 -10.07 -7.65
CA ILE A 122 -0.87 -8.66 -7.34
C ILE A 122 0.38 -7.80 -7.21
N LYS A 123 1.48 -8.36 -6.69
CA LYS A 123 2.77 -7.67 -6.56
C LYS A 123 3.40 -7.31 -7.92
N ASP A 124 3.09 -8.07 -8.96
CA ASP A 124 3.68 -7.92 -10.30
C ASP A 124 2.83 -7.04 -11.22
N ILE A 125 1.69 -6.54 -10.75
CA ILE A 125 0.84 -5.63 -11.52
C ILE A 125 1.47 -4.25 -11.56
N SER A 126 1.82 -3.79 -12.75
CA SER A 126 2.45 -2.50 -13.01
C SER A 126 1.44 -1.45 -13.52
N SER A 127 1.86 -0.18 -13.56
CA SER A 127 1.07 0.88 -14.19
C SER A 127 0.84 0.65 -15.69
N SER A 128 1.79 0.01 -16.38
CA SER A 128 1.61 -0.38 -17.79
C SER A 128 0.51 -1.42 -17.96
N ASP A 129 0.33 -2.34 -17.01
CA ASP A 129 -0.79 -3.29 -17.02
C ASP A 129 -2.12 -2.56 -16.82
N GLY A 130 -2.15 -1.52 -15.97
CA GLY A 130 -3.32 -0.65 -15.81
C GLY A 130 -3.69 0.05 -17.12
N ALA A 131 -2.72 0.59 -17.85
CA ALA A 131 -2.94 1.20 -19.16
C ALA A 131 -3.45 0.18 -20.19
N LYS A 132 -2.82 -1.00 -20.28
CA LYS A 132 -3.28 -2.11 -21.15
C LYS A 132 -4.72 -2.52 -20.85
N PHE A 133 -5.07 -2.62 -19.57
CA PHE A 133 -6.42 -2.97 -19.16
C PHE A 133 -7.44 -1.90 -19.54
N ARG A 134 -7.11 -0.60 -19.35
CA ARG A 134 -7.94 0.51 -19.79
C ARG A 134 -8.19 0.45 -21.30
N ASP A 135 -7.11 0.35 -22.09
CA ASP A 135 -7.17 0.36 -23.54
C ASP A 135 -7.95 -0.84 -24.09
N TRP A 136 -7.81 -2.01 -23.43
CA TRP A 136 -8.60 -3.19 -23.73
C TRP A 136 -10.10 -2.98 -23.50
N LEU A 137 -10.50 -2.31 -22.40
CA LEU A 137 -11.90 -2.00 -22.11
C LEU A 137 -12.49 -1.01 -23.13
N ILE A 138 -11.70 0.00 -23.52
CA ILE A 138 -12.10 1.00 -24.54
C ILE A 138 -12.25 0.31 -25.89
N HIS A 139 -11.30 -0.53 -26.28
CA HIS A 139 -11.35 -1.29 -27.53
C HIS A 139 -12.55 -2.23 -27.61
N LYS A 140 -13.03 -2.70 -26.45
CA LYS A 140 -14.25 -3.48 -26.32
C LYS A 140 -15.54 -2.64 -26.47
N GLY A 141 -15.43 -1.35 -26.73
CA GLY A 141 -16.57 -0.43 -26.93
C GLY A 141 -17.22 0.04 -25.63
N MET A 142 -16.53 -0.05 -24.48
CA MET A 142 -17.11 0.42 -23.22
C MET A 142 -17.02 1.94 -23.08
N ALA A 143 -18.14 2.58 -22.68
CA ALA A 143 -18.16 4.00 -22.37
C ALA A 143 -17.22 4.32 -21.18
N ILE A 144 -16.59 5.50 -21.19
CA ILE A 144 -15.61 5.94 -20.17
C ILE A 144 -16.15 5.80 -18.74
N ASN A 145 -17.42 6.14 -18.51
CA ASN A 145 -18.04 5.99 -17.20
C ASN A 145 -18.14 4.53 -16.75
N THR A 146 -18.33 3.59 -17.70
CA THR A 146 -18.32 2.17 -17.41
C THR A 146 -16.91 1.70 -17.08
N VAL A 147 -15.91 2.16 -17.81
CA VAL A 147 -14.49 1.90 -17.54
C VAL A 147 -14.13 2.34 -16.13
N LYS A 148 -14.48 3.57 -15.73
CA LYS A 148 -14.26 4.08 -14.36
C LYS A 148 -14.90 3.20 -13.29
N ARG A 149 -16.13 2.74 -13.50
CA ARG A 149 -16.83 1.83 -12.56
C ARG A 149 -16.14 0.47 -12.46
N VAL A 150 -15.67 -0.09 -13.57
CA VAL A 150 -14.92 -1.35 -13.59
C VAL A 150 -13.61 -1.19 -12.82
N PHE A 151 -12.85 -0.12 -13.07
CA PHE A 151 -11.63 0.19 -12.34
C PHE A 151 -11.86 0.35 -10.83
N SER A 152 -12.91 1.08 -10.43
CA SER A 152 -13.26 1.25 -9.02
C SER A 152 -13.55 -0.09 -8.34
N SER A 153 -14.29 -0.97 -9.01
CA SER A 153 -14.59 -2.32 -8.52
C SER A 153 -13.32 -3.19 -8.40
N VAL A 154 -12.48 -3.23 -9.42
CA VAL A 154 -11.21 -3.98 -9.42
C VAL A 154 -10.28 -3.46 -8.32
N ARG A 155 -10.18 -2.14 -8.17
CA ARG A 155 -9.41 -1.49 -7.10
C ARG A 155 -9.86 -1.93 -5.72
N SER A 156 -11.17 -2.01 -5.48
CA SER A 156 -11.71 -2.46 -4.19
C SER A 156 -11.34 -3.91 -3.89
N ILE A 157 -11.31 -4.77 -4.90
CA ILE A 157 -10.92 -6.19 -4.77
C ILE A 157 -9.43 -6.31 -4.41
N ILE A 158 -8.57 -5.62 -5.17
CA ILE A 158 -7.12 -5.64 -4.97
C ILE A 158 -6.73 -5.02 -3.61
N ASN A 159 -7.41 -3.95 -3.20
CA ASN A 159 -7.15 -3.30 -1.90
C ASN A 159 -7.39 -4.21 -0.71
N ILE A 160 -8.43 -5.01 -0.76
CA ILE A 160 -8.71 -5.96 0.32
C ILE A 160 -7.60 -7.00 0.38
N ALA A 161 -7.18 -7.55 -0.75
CA ALA A 161 -6.10 -8.52 -0.78
C ALA A 161 -4.77 -7.93 -0.26
N ILE A 162 -4.44 -6.68 -0.63
CA ILE A 162 -3.26 -5.98 -0.13
C ILE A 162 -3.34 -5.75 1.38
N SER A 163 -4.52 -5.39 1.90
CA SER A 163 -4.72 -5.11 3.32
C SER A 163 -4.65 -6.37 4.18
N GLU A 164 -5.24 -7.47 3.73
CA GLU A 164 -5.26 -8.74 4.48
C GLU A 164 -3.89 -9.44 4.50
N GLU A 165 -3.15 -9.32 3.41
CA GLU A 165 -1.85 -9.98 3.25
C GLU A 165 -0.66 -9.11 3.65
N GLY A 166 -0.90 -7.92 4.18
CA GLY A 166 0.16 -7.02 4.64
C GLY A 166 1.09 -6.52 3.53
N ILE A 167 0.64 -6.55 2.27
CA ILE A 167 1.45 -6.10 1.12
C ILE A 167 1.65 -4.59 1.22
N ASP A 168 2.90 -4.11 1.06
CA ASP A 168 3.22 -2.68 1.13
C ASP A 168 2.41 -1.87 0.09
N ARG A 169 1.65 -0.90 0.56
CA ARG A 169 0.80 -0.02 -0.27
C ARG A 169 1.56 0.82 -1.30
N ARG A 170 2.89 0.83 -1.27
CA ARG A 170 3.70 1.51 -2.29
C ARG A 170 3.46 0.98 -3.69
N PHE A 171 3.15 -0.32 -3.82
CA PHE A 171 2.78 -0.94 -5.11
C PHE A 171 1.41 -0.48 -5.64
N TYR A 172 0.54 0.02 -4.75
CA TYR A 172 -0.82 0.44 -5.09
C TYR A 172 -0.92 1.78 -5.81
N ARG A 173 0.05 2.67 -5.62
CA ARG A 173 0.04 4.03 -6.21
C ARG A 173 0.01 4.02 -7.73
N MET A 174 0.41 2.93 -8.35
CA MET A 174 0.48 2.76 -9.81
C MET A 174 -0.89 2.54 -10.49
N LEU A 175 -1.87 1.94 -9.80
CA LEU A 175 -3.23 1.71 -10.35
C LEU A 175 -4.14 2.95 -10.28
N VAL A 176 -3.75 3.97 -9.51
CA VAL A 176 -4.58 5.15 -9.23
C VAL A 176 -4.52 6.19 -10.36
N LEU A 177 -3.43 6.24 -11.13
CA LEU A 177 -3.14 7.31 -12.09
C LEU A 177 -3.59 7.02 -13.54
N SER A 178 -4.27 5.91 -13.81
CA SER A 178 -4.50 5.44 -15.19
C SER A 178 -5.89 5.72 -15.77
N VAL A 179 -6.76 6.53 -15.10
CA VAL A 179 -8.11 6.84 -15.63
C VAL A 179 -8.44 8.31 -15.50
#